data_ab19f0c60f2cc83e99a08cd9c9af6f64
#
_entry.id   ab19f0c60f2cc83e99a08cd9c9af6f64
#
_cell.length_a   1.000
_cell.length_b   1.000
_cell.length_c   1.000
_cell.angle_alpha   90.00
_cell.angle_beta   90.00
_cell.angle_gamma   90.00
#
_symmetry.space_group_name_H-M   'P 1'
#
loop_
_entity.id
_entity.type
_entity.pdbx_description
1 polymer ?
#
loop_
_entity_poly.entity_id
_entity_poly.type
_entity_poly.pdbx_seq_one_letter_code
_entity_poly.pdbx_strand_id
1 'polypeptide(L)'
;MLFTDEFYANAARILTPRGLVVNQCGVPFMQADELRETSLRRAKFFPHVSAYVAAVPTYVGGFMTLGWAAKDATLTRLAADEIRARAQVAGVLGTTRYWTPEIHVGAFNLPPYIAQHLPAQSPAAAATAGDGI
;
A
#
# COMPACT_ATOMS: atom_id res chain seq x y z
N MET A 1 2.73 8.35 20.05
CA MET A 1 2.60 7.61 18.78
C MET A 1 1.60 8.35 17.89
N LEU A 2 1.93 8.62 16.63
CA LEU A 2 1.10 9.42 15.71
C LEU A 2 -0.07 8.60 15.12
N PHE A 3 0.20 7.36 14.73
CA PHE A 3 -0.77 6.49 14.02
C PHE A 3 -1.53 5.60 15.00
N THR A 4 -2.46 6.20 15.75
CA THR A 4 -3.30 5.55 16.76
C THR A 4 -4.56 4.94 16.13
N ASP A 5 -5.29 4.14 16.90
CA ASP A 5 -6.62 3.64 16.50
C ASP A 5 -7.58 4.80 16.20
N GLU A 6 -7.53 5.88 17.01
CA GLU A 6 -8.34 7.09 16.77
C GLU A 6 -7.99 7.77 15.44
N PHE A 7 -6.70 7.85 15.09
CA PHE A 7 -6.26 8.36 13.80
C PHE A 7 -6.90 7.58 12.65
N TYR A 8 -6.83 6.25 12.67
CA TYR A 8 -7.39 5.42 11.60
C TYR A 8 -8.92 5.42 11.58
N ALA A 9 -9.58 5.47 12.74
CA ALA A 9 -11.03 5.62 12.82
C ALA A 9 -11.47 6.94 12.16
N ASN A 10 -10.81 8.05 12.45
CA ASN A 10 -11.09 9.34 11.85
C ASN A 10 -10.79 9.35 10.34
N ALA A 11 -9.67 8.77 9.90
CA ALA A 11 -9.36 8.63 8.49
C ALA A 11 -10.45 7.82 7.76
N ALA A 12 -10.89 6.69 8.32
CA ALA A 12 -11.96 5.89 7.75
C ALA A 12 -13.28 6.67 7.66
N ARG A 13 -13.59 7.51 8.65
CA ARG A 13 -14.81 8.31 8.68
C ARG A 13 -14.85 9.38 7.60
N ILE A 14 -13.73 10.07 7.37
CA ILE A 14 -13.68 11.22 6.44
C ILE A 14 -13.44 10.82 4.98
N LEU A 15 -12.84 9.66 4.74
CA LEU A 15 -12.56 9.17 3.39
C LEU A 15 -13.85 8.78 2.65
N THR A 16 -13.91 9.13 1.38
CA THR A 16 -14.98 8.67 0.46
C THR A 16 -14.95 7.13 0.34
N PRO A 17 -16.00 6.50 -0.23
CA PRO A 17 -15.98 5.06 -0.49
C PRO A 17 -14.77 4.58 -1.32
N ARG A 18 -14.25 5.42 -2.21
CA ARG A 18 -13.05 5.16 -3.01
C ARG A 18 -11.79 5.81 -2.45
N GLY A 19 -11.83 6.30 -1.23
CA GLY A 19 -10.69 6.90 -0.56
C GLY A 19 -9.72 5.85 -0.06
N LEU A 20 -8.45 6.22 -0.02
CA LEU A 20 -7.39 5.42 0.59
C LEU A 20 -6.54 6.29 1.53
N VAL A 21 -5.90 5.67 2.48
CA VAL A 21 -4.92 6.30 3.37
C VAL A 21 -3.56 5.64 3.15
N VAL A 22 -2.52 6.47 3.11
CA VAL A 22 -1.13 6.03 3.07
C VAL A 22 -0.37 6.71 4.20
N ASN A 23 0.44 5.96 4.90
CA ASN A 23 1.36 6.51 5.90
C ASN A 23 2.68 5.73 5.92
N GLN A 24 3.70 6.40 6.41
CA GLN A 24 5.03 5.84 6.60
C GLN A 24 5.00 4.76 7.68
N CYS A 25 5.70 3.63 7.44
CA CYS A 25 5.76 2.48 8.35
C CYS A 25 7.20 2.02 8.62
N GLY A 26 8.14 2.95 8.54
CA GLY A 26 9.52 2.70 8.89
C GLY A 26 10.35 1.95 7.84
N VAL A 27 11.60 1.74 8.19
CA VAL A 27 12.56 0.96 7.40
C VAL A 27 12.35 -0.52 7.73
N PRO A 28 11.96 -1.37 6.76
CA PRO A 28 11.42 -2.70 7.07
C PRO A 28 12.41 -3.63 7.78
N PHE A 29 13.70 -3.48 7.51
CA PHE A 29 14.72 -4.30 8.15
C PHE A 29 14.95 -3.95 9.63
N MET A 30 14.79 -2.68 10.00
CA MET A 30 15.10 -2.18 11.35
C MET A 30 13.84 -1.95 12.20
N GLN A 31 12.70 -1.71 11.57
CA GLN A 31 11.46 -1.25 12.20
C GLN A 31 10.26 -2.11 11.80
N ALA A 32 10.45 -3.42 11.69
CA ALA A 32 9.42 -4.35 11.27
C ALA A 32 8.17 -4.31 12.19
N ASP A 33 8.37 -4.06 13.48
CA ASP A 33 7.28 -3.94 14.44
C ASP A 33 6.36 -2.75 14.15
N GLU A 34 6.90 -1.63 13.66
CA GLU A 34 6.10 -0.48 13.27
C GLU A 34 5.16 -0.82 12.10
N LEU A 35 5.66 -1.54 11.09
CA LEU A 35 4.84 -2.02 9.98
C LEU A 35 3.73 -2.95 10.49
N ARG A 36 4.08 -3.92 11.34
CA ARG A 36 3.13 -4.89 11.89
C ARG A 36 2.03 -4.21 12.70
N GLU A 37 2.41 -3.40 13.67
CA GLU A 37 1.45 -2.73 14.57
C GLU A 37 0.52 -1.79 13.82
N THR A 38 1.06 -0.95 12.94
CA THR A 38 0.24 0.00 12.18
C THR A 38 -0.66 -0.72 11.18
N SER A 39 -0.22 -1.85 10.60
CA SER A 39 -1.04 -2.67 9.72
C SER A 39 -2.21 -3.33 10.46
N LEU A 40 -1.98 -3.87 11.64
CA LEU A 40 -3.04 -4.43 12.50
C LEU A 40 -4.05 -3.36 12.94
N ARG A 41 -3.60 -2.14 13.23
CA ARG A 41 -4.49 -1.03 13.57
C ARG A 41 -5.35 -0.62 12.36
N ARG A 42 -4.75 -0.48 11.17
CA ARG A 42 -5.50 -0.20 9.93
C ARG A 42 -6.57 -1.24 9.65
N ALA A 43 -6.24 -2.52 9.87
CA ALA A 43 -7.17 -3.63 9.62
C ALA A 43 -8.44 -3.60 10.50
N LYS A 44 -8.45 -2.85 11.60
CA LYS A 44 -9.66 -2.64 12.41
C LYS A 44 -10.70 -1.74 11.73
N PHE A 45 -10.26 -0.86 10.83
CA PHE A 45 -11.10 0.21 10.26
C PHE A 45 -11.22 0.12 8.74
N PHE A 46 -10.38 -0.65 8.08
CA PHE A 46 -10.37 -0.79 6.63
C PHE A 46 -10.38 -2.27 6.23
N PRO A 47 -11.23 -2.65 5.26
CA PRO A 47 -11.30 -4.03 4.78
C PRO A 47 -10.08 -4.46 3.95
N HIS A 48 -9.39 -3.50 3.34
CA HIS A 48 -8.22 -3.77 2.49
C HIS A 48 -7.00 -3.05 3.04
N VAL A 49 -6.01 -3.81 3.48
CA VAL A 49 -4.75 -3.32 4.05
C VAL A 49 -3.58 -3.98 3.37
N SER A 50 -2.59 -3.19 3.01
CA SER A 50 -1.33 -3.69 2.46
C SER A 50 -0.19 -2.71 2.75
N ALA A 51 0.95 -2.93 2.13
CA ALA A 51 2.07 -2.02 2.11
C ALA A 51 2.75 -2.07 0.74
N TYR A 52 3.57 -1.08 0.47
CA TYR A 52 4.49 -1.08 -0.65
C TYR A 52 5.85 -0.54 -0.18
N VAL A 53 6.88 -0.82 -0.97
CA VAL A 53 8.24 -0.33 -0.69
C VAL A 53 8.62 0.73 -1.72
N ALA A 54 9.34 1.74 -1.26
CA ALA A 54 9.92 2.76 -2.11
C ALA A 54 11.41 2.94 -1.79
N ALA A 55 12.23 3.18 -2.81
CA ALA A 55 13.61 3.58 -2.61
C ALA A 55 13.65 5.03 -2.12
N VAL A 56 14.14 5.22 -0.92
CA VAL A 56 14.30 6.54 -0.28
C VAL A 56 15.72 6.64 0.27
N PRO A 57 16.69 7.08 -0.55
CA PRO A 57 18.13 7.00 -0.22
C PRO A 57 18.54 7.78 1.03
N THR A 58 17.74 8.73 1.47
CA THR A 58 17.99 9.53 2.68
C THR A 58 17.78 8.74 3.97
N TYR A 59 17.12 7.59 3.92
CA TYR A 59 16.94 6.70 5.07
C TYR A 59 17.97 5.59 5.09
N VAL A 60 18.34 5.16 6.28
CA VAL A 60 19.28 4.04 6.49
C VAL A 60 18.71 2.78 5.83
N GLY A 61 19.50 2.13 4.97
CA GLY A 61 19.08 0.97 4.21
C GLY A 61 18.40 1.27 2.87
N GLY A 62 18.08 2.55 2.58
CA GLY A 62 17.60 2.99 1.26
C GLY A 62 16.16 2.59 0.90
N PHE A 63 15.47 1.81 1.73
CA PHE A 63 14.10 1.38 1.53
C PHE A 63 13.19 1.86 2.65
N MET A 64 12.01 2.33 2.27
CA MET A 64 10.95 2.73 3.19
C MET A 64 9.70 1.90 2.90
N THR A 65 9.05 1.37 3.93
CA THR A 65 7.71 0.82 3.83
C THR A 65 6.67 1.91 4.00
N LEU A 66 5.70 1.89 3.11
CA LEU A 66 4.52 2.75 3.17
C LEU A 66 3.30 1.83 3.28
N GLY A 67 2.65 1.89 4.42
CA GLY A 67 1.42 1.16 4.64
C GLY A 67 0.26 1.90 4.02
N TRP A 68 -0.65 1.18 3.37
CA TRP A 68 -1.87 1.75 2.86
C TRP A 68 -3.09 0.92 3.26
N ALA A 69 -4.24 1.59 3.26
CA ALA A 69 -5.51 0.94 3.47
C ALA A 69 -6.61 1.63 2.64
N ALA A 70 -7.57 0.85 2.16
CA ALA A 70 -8.67 1.31 1.33
C ALA A 70 -9.99 0.65 1.71
N LYS A 71 -11.09 1.31 1.35
CA LYS A 71 -12.45 0.76 1.47
C LYS A 71 -12.84 -0.07 0.25
N ASP A 72 -12.25 0.23 -0.90
CA ASP A 72 -12.59 -0.35 -2.19
C ASP A 72 -11.49 -1.31 -2.65
N ALA A 73 -11.84 -2.58 -2.86
CA ALA A 73 -10.94 -3.63 -3.33
C ALA A 73 -10.34 -3.34 -4.71
N THR A 74 -11.05 -2.61 -5.57
CA THR A 74 -10.58 -2.30 -6.93
C THR A 74 -9.37 -1.38 -6.96
N LEU A 75 -9.03 -0.75 -5.83
CA LEU A 75 -7.84 0.09 -5.71
C LEU A 75 -6.58 -0.70 -5.33
N THR A 76 -6.71 -1.99 -5.06
CA THR A 76 -5.63 -2.77 -4.45
C THR A 76 -4.61 -3.30 -5.43
N ARG A 77 -5.00 -3.64 -6.65
CA ARG A 77 -4.11 -4.24 -7.66
C ARG A 77 -4.56 -3.86 -9.06
N LEU A 78 -3.98 -2.79 -9.58
CA LEU A 78 -4.14 -2.42 -10.97
C LEU A 78 -2.99 -2.99 -11.81
N ALA A 79 -3.28 -3.43 -13.03
CA ALA A 79 -2.26 -3.81 -14.00
C ALA A 79 -1.46 -2.58 -14.47
N ALA A 80 -0.21 -2.78 -14.87
CA ALA A 80 0.65 -1.69 -15.32
C ALA A 80 0.05 -0.89 -16.49
N ASP A 81 -0.64 -1.58 -17.41
CA ASP A 81 -1.27 -0.91 -18.57
C ASP A 81 -2.44 -0.02 -18.15
N GLU A 82 -3.23 -0.44 -17.16
CA GLU A 82 -4.31 0.39 -16.62
C GLU A 82 -3.75 1.63 -15.90
N ILE A 83 -2.69 1.44 -15.11
CA ILE A 83 -1.98 2.54 -14.43
C ILE A 83 -1.42 3.50 -15.47
N ARG A 84 -0.82 2.98 -16.55
CA ARG A 84 -0.29 3.76 -17.67
C ARG A 84 -1.37 4.60 -18.34
N ALA A 85 -2.51 4.00 -18.65
CA ALA A 85 -3.64 4.69 -19.27
C ALA A 85 -4.15 5.84 -18.38
N ARG A 86 -4.32 5.58 -17.07
CA ARG A 86 -4.72 6.62 -16.10
C ARG A 86 -3.69 7.74 -15.99
N ALA A 87 -2.41 7.41 -15.95
CA ALA A 87 -1.33 8.38 -15.88
C ALA A 87 -1.23 9.24 -17.15
N GLN A 88 -1.50 8.64 -18.31
CA GLN A 88 -1.58 9.36 -19.59
C GLN A 88 -2.70 10.40 -19.56
N VAL A 89 -3.91 10.00 -19.15
CA VAL A 89 -5.07 10.89 -19.04
C VAL A 89 -4.82 12.01 -18.02
N ALA A 90 -4.15 11.69 -16.91
CA ALA A 90 -3.79 12.67 -15.88
C ALA A 90 -2.61 13.57 -16.27
N GLY A 91 -1.94 13.34 -17.41
CA GLY A 91 -0.78 14.11 -17.87
C GLY A 91 0.48 13.96 -17.00
N VAL A 92 0.58 12.85 -16.21
CA VAL A 92 1.72 12.62 -15.30
C VAL A 92 2.70 11.58 -15.83
N LEU A 93 2.37 10.86 -16.89
CA LEU A 93 3.25 9.87 -17.48
C LEU A 93 4.51 10.53 -18.05
N GLY A 94 5.69 10.06 -17.60
CA GLY A 94 6.98 10.59 -18.04
C GLY A 94 7.40 11.93 -17.40
N THR A 95 6.59 12.48 -16.49
CA THR A 95 6.92 13.77 -15.82
C THR A 95 7.74 13.58 -14.54
N THR A 96 7.85 12.35 -14.03
CA THR A 96 8.58 12.02 -12.81
C THR A 96 9.91 11.31 -13.13
N ARG A 97 10.90 11.47 -12.24
CA ARG A 97 12.21 10.83 -12.38
C ARG A 97 12.32 9.47 -11.70
N TYR A 98 11.35 9.10 -10.88
CA TYR A 98 11.33 7.85 -10.12
C TYR A 98 10.18 6.93 -10.52
N TRP A 99 8.97 7.47 -10.57
CA TRP A 99 7.77 6.68 -10.72
C TRP A 99 7.51 6.31 -12.20
N THR A 100 7.24 5.03 -12.44
CA THR A 100 6.64 4.49 -13.66
C THR A 100 5.53 3.50 -13.29
N PRO A 101 4.63 3.13 -14.21
CA PRO A 101 3.64 2.08 -13.95
C PRO A 101 4.26 0.76 -13.48
N GLU A 102 5.41 0.37 -14.03
CA GLU A 102 6.13 -0.85 -13.66
C GLU A 102 6.72 -0.75 -12.24
N ILE A 103 7.32 0.38 -11.89
CA ILE A 103 7.79 0.66 -10.52
C ILE A 103 6.62 0.62 -9.54
N HIS A 104 5.46 1.17 -9.92
CA HIS A 104 4.26 1.13 -9.10
C HIS A 104 3.83 -0.31 -8.80
N VAL A 105 3.68 -1.14 -9.83
CA VAL A 105 3.30 -2.56 -9.65
C VAL A 105 4.36 -3.32 -8.86
N GLY A 106 5.64 -3.13 -9.19
CA GLY A 106 6.76 -3.77 -8.52
C GLY A 106 6.84 -3.41 -7.03
N ALA A 107 6.49 -2.18 -6.65
CA ALA A 107 6.53 -1.71 -5.27
C ALA A 107 5.62 -2.53 -4.33
N PHE A 108 4.53 -3.11 -4.83
CA PHE A 108 3.59 -3.94 -4.07
C PHE A 108 3.99 -5.42 -4.02
N ASN A 109 5.00 -5.85 -4.77
CA ASN A 109 5.54 -7.21 -4.72
C ASN A 109 6.56 -7.30 -3.58
N LEU A 110 6.04 -7.45 -2.37
CA LEU A 110 6.85 -7.42 -1.16
C LEU A 110 7.69 -8.69 -1.00
N PRO A 111 8.98 -8.56 -0.64
CA PRO A 111 9.76 -9.70 -0.18
C PRO A 111 9.10 -10.41 1.00
N PRO A 112 9.26 -11.75 1.15
CA PRO A 112 8.63 -12.51 2.23
C PRO A 112 8.89 -11.96 3.63
N TYR A 113 10.10 -11.47 3.90
CA TYR A 113 10.47 -10.92 5.21
C TYR A 113 9.71 -9.63 5.57
N ILE A 114 9.16 -8.92 4.59
CA ILE A 114 8.27 -7.78 4.80
C ILE A 114 6.81 -8.25 4.85
N ALA A 115 6.41 -9.07 3.89
CA ALA A 115 5.02 -9.53 3.74
C ALA A 115 4.49 -10.24 5.00
N GLN A 116 5.34 -10.97 5.73
CA GLN A 116 4.98 -11.67 6.97
C GLN A 116 4.46 -10.75 8.10
N HIS A 117 4.72 -9.44 8.01
CA HIS A 117 4.28 -8.44 9.00
C HIS A 117 2.91 -7.84 8.69
N LEU A 118 2.36 -8.17 7.52
CA LEU A 118 1.00 -7.74 7.16
C LEU A 118 -0.04 -8.70 7.74
N PRO A 119 -1.25 -8.20 8.08
CA PRO A 119 -2.33 -9.08 8.48
C PRO A 119 -2.66 -10.07 7.35
N ALA A 120 -3.04 -11.29 7.72
CA ALA A 120 -3.54 -12.27 6.76
C ALA A 120 -4.69 -11.64 5.96
N GLN A 121 -4.58 -11.64 4.64
CA GLN A 121 -5.65 -11.11 3.79
C GLN A 121 -6.89 -11.99 3.96
N SER A 122 -8.05 -11.37 4.11
CA SER A 122 -9.31 -12.09 4.17
C SER A 122 -9.49 -12.90 2.88
N PRO A 123 -9.99 -14.15 2.92
CA PRO A 123 -10.13 -15.02 1.74
C PRO A 123 -10.88 -14.40 0.57
N ALA A 124 -11.74 -13.42 0.82
CA ALA A 124 -12.47 -12.66 -0.21
C ALA A 124 -11.55 -11.86 -1.16
N ALA A 125 -10.33 -11.52 -0.74
CA ALA A 125 -9.38 -10.78 -1.58
C ALA A 125 -8.53 -11.71 -2.47
N ALA A 126 -8.48 -13.00 -2.18
CA ALA A 126 -7.72 -13.99 -2.94
C ALA A 126 -8.51 -14.58 -4.13
N ALA A 127 -9.85 -14.52 -4.10
CA ALA A 127 -10.71 -15.18 -5.09
C ALA A 127 -10.78 -14.47 -6.45
N THR A 128 -10.30 -13.24 -6.59
CA THR A 128 -10.30 -12.48 -7.85
C THR A 128 -9.00 -12.59 -8.66
N ALA A 129 -8.02 -13.36 -8.17
CA ALA A 129 -6.72 -13.52 -8.84
C ALA A 129 -6.56 -14.84 -9.61
N GLY A 130 -7.60 -15.65 -9.72
CA GLY A 130 -7.50 -17.05 -10.13
C GLY A 130 -8.36 -17.52 -11.31
N ASP A 131 -8.78 -16.66 -12.24
CA ASP A 131 -9.38 -17.12 -13.50
C ASP A 131 -8.87 -16.28 -14.67
N GLY A 132 -7.79 -16.73 -15.25
CA GLY A 132 -7.20 -16.17 -16.47
C GLY A 132 -6.00 -16.99 -16.91
N ILE A 133 -6.25 -18.22 -17.36
CA ILE A 133 -5.33 -18.94 -18.27
C ILE A 133 -5.78 -18.63 -19.69
#